data_b89b6e9deb433b8b251ab8cc20c11c30
#
_entry.id   b89b6e9deb433b8b251ab8cc20c11c30
#
_cell.length_a   1.000
_cell.length_b   1.000
_cell.length_c   1.000
_cell.angle_alpha   90.00
_cell.angle_beta   90.00
_cell.angle_gamma   90.00
#
_symmetry.space_group_name_H-M   'P 1'
#
loop_
_entity.id
_entity.type
_entity.pdbx_description
1 polymer ?
#
loop_
_entity_poly.entity_id
_entity_poly.type
_entity_poly.pdbx_seq_one_letter_code
_entity_poly.pdbx_strand_id
1 'polypeptide(L)'
;MSDEVTYDAASQVEVIKGHPRDEAAEASVMPADGLGCHSGSEMKKAAELSGNSELLAQFAKDYPQGPHDKPQSMCPAFGSLRVGLRMRRVATVLSGSACCVYGLTFVSHFYGARRSVGYVPFNSETLVTGKLFEDIRDSVHELADPDLYDAIVVTNLCVPTASGVPLRLLPDEINGVRIVGIDVPGFGIPTHAEAKDVLAGAMLNYARKEIEAGPVAAPLGGKSDRPTVSLLGEMFPADPVMIGAMLAPMGLAAGPVVPTREWRELYSALDCGAVAAIHPFYTAAIREFEAAGRPILGSAPVGYDGTAAWMAGIGDIFGLAADQVA
;
A
#
# COMPACT_ATOMS: atom_id res chain seq x y z
N MET A 1 5.06 28.75 26.89
CA MET A 1 6.25 27.91 26.65
C MET A 1 5.79 26.82 25.74
N SER A 2 6.08 26.94 24.44
CA SER A 2 5.79 25.93 23.43
C SER A 2 6.90 24.92 23.50
N ASP A 3 6.59 23.69 23.93
CA ASP A 3 7.50 22.57 23.82
C ASP A 3 7.74 22.31 22.33
N GLU A 4 8.88 22.74 21.86
CA GLU A 4 9.41 22.41 20.56
C GLU A 4 9.73 20.90 20.55
N VAL A 5 8.80 20.10 20.06
CA VAL A 5 9.04 18.67 19.84
C VAL A 5 10.02 18.56 18.69
N THR A 6 11.30 18.41 19.02
CA THR A 6 12.35 18.05 18.07
C THR A 6 12.08 16.63 17.59
N TYR A 7 11.60 16.51 16.36
CA TYR A 7 11.39 15.23 15.71
C TYR A 7 12.73 14.62 15.29
N ASP A 8 13.18 13.63 15.99
CA ASP A 8 14.24 12.74 15.53
C ASP A 8 13.60 11.67 14.61
N ALA A 9 13.99 11.65 13.33
CA ALA A 9 13.49 10.68 12.36
C ALA A 9 13.78 9.22 12.78
N ALA A 10 14.86 9.00 13.53
CA ALA A 10 15.21 7.71 14.11
C ALA A 10 14.24 7.26 15.21
N SER A 11 13.60 8.20 15.91
CA SER A 11 12.65 7.89 17.00
C SER A 11 11.29 7.40 16.52
N GLN A 12 11.04 7.43 15.22
CA GLN A 12 9.76 7.01 14.61
C GLN A 12 9.80 5.60 14.00
N VAL A 13 10.96 4.97 13.99
CA VAL A 13 11.10 3.55 13.63
C VAL A 13 11.12 2.73 14.91
N GLU A 14 10.00 2.13 15.22
CA GLU A 14 9.90 1.20 16.33
C GLU A 14 10.48 -0.15 15.89
N VAL A 15 11.59 -0.55 16.51
CA VAL A 15 12.20 -1.85 16.27
C VAL A 15 11.48 -2.88 17.11
N ILE A 16 10.66 -3.71 16.48
CA ILE A 16 9.96 -4.82 17.10
C ILE A 16 10.92 -6.01 17.09
N LYS A 17 11.33 -6.46 18.26
CA LYS A 17 12.32 -7.54 18.41
C LYS A 17 11.61 -8.86 18.66
N GLY A 18 11.64 -9.79 17.70
CA GLY A 18 11.25 -11.17 17.92
C GLY A 18 12.24 -11.99 18.78
N HIS A 19 13.55 -11.67 18.70
CA HIS A 19 14.60 -12.31 19.50
C HIS A 19 15.63 -11.30 19.98
N PRO A 20 16.24 -11.53 21.16
CA PRO A 20 17.39 -10.74 21.59
C PRO A 20 18.50 -10.85 20.56
N ARG A 21 18.99 -9.72 20.11
CA ARG A 21 20.16 -9.66 19.23
C ARG A 21 21.38 -10.22 19.97
N ASP A 22 22.08 -11.15 19.34
CA ASP A 22 23.46 -11.42 19.75
C ASP A 22 24.27 -10.18 19.38
N GLU A 23 24.80 -9.47 20.38
CA GLU A 23 25.66 -8.29 20.20
C GLU A 23 26.85 -8.56 19.29
N ALA A 24 27.27 -9.83 19.17
CA ALA A 24 28.31 -10.29 18.26
C ALA A 24 27.90 -10.22 16.77
N ALA A 25 26.59 -10.27 16.44
CA ALA A 25 26.12 -10.19 15.05
C ALA A 25 26.15 -8.75 14.51
N GLU A 26 26.14 -7.74 15.36
CA GLU A 26 26.24 -6.34 14.94
C GLU A 26 27.66 -5.98 14.43
N ALA A 27 28.70 -6.71 14.87
CA ALA A 27 30.06 -6.49 14.43
C ALA A 27 30.38 -7.10 13.04
N SER A 28 29.53 -7.97 12.50
CA SER A 28 29.74 -8.61 11.21
C SER A 28 29.02 -7.93 10.06
N VAL A 29 28.37 -6.80 10.29
CA VAL A 29 27.65 -6.05 9.27
C VAL A 29 28.64 -5.25 8.44
N MET A 30 28.96 -5.82 7.28
CA MET A 30 29.57 -5.20 6.11
C MET A 30 31.04 -4.84 6.23
N PRO A 31 31.89 -5.55 5.54
CA PRO A 31 33.16 -4.98 5.15
C PRO A 31 32.89 -3.72 4.30
N ALA A 32 33.65 -2.66 4.62
CA ALA A 32 33.55 -1.36 3.96
C ALA A 32 34.00 -1.36 2.46
N ASP A 33 34.23 -2.51 1.90
CA ASP A 33 34.71 -2.76 0.56
C ASP A 33 33.60 -3.26 -0.38
N GLY A 34 32.70 -2.32 -0.67
CA GLY A 34 32.29 -2.17 -2.07
C GLY A 34 31.33 -3.17 -2.66
N LEU A 35 30.55 -3.94 -1.90
CA LEU A 35 29.32 -4.59 -2.41
C LEU A 35 28.07 -3.74 -2.12
N GLY A 36 28.20 -2.41 -2.25
CA GLY A 36 27.06 -1.53 -2.39
C GLY A 36 26.37 -1.82 -3.74
N CYS A 37 25.06 -1.64 -3.80
CA CYS A 37 24.35 -1.62 -5.06
C CYS A 37 25.11 -0.73 -6.03
N HIS A 38 25.78 -1.33 -7.02
CA HIS A 38 26.43 -0.56 -8.06
C HIS A 38 25.35 0.26 -8.77
N SER A 39 25.40 1.58 -8.62
CA SER A 39 24.44 2.45 -9.27
C SER A 39 24.53 2.21 -10.79
N GLY A 40 23.39 2.17 -11.46
CA GLY A 40 23.35 2.03 -12.91
C GLY A 40 24.24 3.05 -13.64
N SER A 41 24.64 4.14 -12.97
CA SER A 41 25.60 5.14 -13.43
C SER A 41 27.03 4.62 -13.56
N GLU A 42 27.47 3.70 -12.70
CA GLU A 42 28.82 3.13 -12.80
C GLU A 42 28.92 2.09 -13.91
N MET A 43 27.88 1.27 -14.08
CA MET A 43 27.79 0.35 -15.22
C MET A 43 27.67 1.12 -16.55
N LYS A 44 26.93 2.23 -16.57
CA LYS A 44 26.82 3.09 -17.73
C LYS A 44 28.17 3.75 -18.09
N LYS A 45 28.90 4.24 -17.10
CA LYS A 45 30.27 4.75 -17.28
C LYS A 45 31.24 3.68 -17.77
N ALA A 46 31.17 2.46 -17.20
CA ALA A 46 32.00 1.35 -17.66
C ALA A 46 31.69 0.96 -19.10
N ALA A 47 30.44 0.99 -19.51
CA ALA A 47 30.00 0.71 -20.87
C ALA A 47 30.35 1.85 -21.84
N GLU A 48 30.23 3.11 -21.44
CA GLU A 48 30.70 4.28 -22.22
C GLU A 48 32.22 4.26 -22.42
N LEU A 49 32.98 3.86 -21.39
CA LEU A 49 34.41 3.66 -21.46
C LEU A 49 34.83 2.50 -22.39
N SER A 50 33.97 1.49 -22.54
CA SER A 50 34.24 0.36 -23.46
C SER A 50 34.02 0.68 -24.93
N GLY A 51 33.36 1.80 -25.27
CA GLY A 51 33.08 2.24 -26.64
C GLY A 51 32.26 1.27 -27.49
N ASN A 52 31.60 0.30 -26.87
CA ASN A 52 30.90 -0.78 -27.54
C ASN A 52 29.38 -0.62 -27.47
N SER A 53 28.80 0.02 -28.48
CA SER A 53 27.36 0.23 -28.60
C SER A 53 26.56 -1.08 -28.73
N GLU A 54 27.16 -2.14 -29.28
CA GLU A 54 26.52 -3.45 -29.44
C GLU A 54 26.40 -4.14 -28.06
N LEU A 55 27.43 -4.03 -27.23
CA LEU A 55 27.41 -4.55 -25.87
C LEU A 55 26.32 -3.88 -24.99
N LEU A 56 26.14 -2.57 -25.17
CA LEU A 56 25.07 -1.82 -24.49
C LEU A 56 23.68 -2.25 -24.95
N ALA A 57 23.51 -2.45 -26.28
CA ALA A 57 22.25 -2.91 -26.82
C ALA A 57 21.92 -4.35 -26.38
N GLN A 58 22.93 -5.23 -26.36
CA GLN A 58 22.77 -6.58 -25.81
C GLN A 58 22.47 -6.57 -24.33
N PHE A 59 23.17 -5.75 -23.54
CA PHE A 59 22.91 -5.60 -22.11
C PHE A 59 21.49 -5.11 -21.84
N ALA A 60 21.00 -4.12 -22.58
CA ALA A 60 19.64 -3.62 -22.44
C ALA A 60 18.57 -4.67 -22.78
N LYS A 61 18.90 -5.62 -23.66
CA LYS A 61 18.03 -6.73 -24.05
C LYS A 61 18.04 -7.86 -23.00
N ASP A 62 19.21 -8.19 -22.46
CA ASP A 62 19.39 -9.26 -21.49
C ASP A 62 18.95 -8.84 -20.10
N TYR A 63 19.04 -7.53 -19.80
CA TYR A 63 18.61 -6.92 -18.55
C TYR A 63 17.62 -5.79 -18.85
N PRO A 64 16.37 -6.13 -19.16
CA PRO A 64 15.35 -5.11 -19.40
C PRO A 64 15.18 -4.24 -18.17
N GLN A 65 15.06 -2.93 -18.40
CA GLN A 65 14.92 -1.97 -17.32
C GLN A 65 13.76 -2.33 -16.39
N GLY A 66 14.08 -2.54 -15.12
CA GLY A 66 13.11 -2.74 -14.09
C GLY A 66 12.55 -1.43 -13.52
N PRO A 67 11.60 -1.51 -12.60
CA PRO A 67 11.01 -0.32 -11.96
C PRO A 67 12.03 0.55 -11.22
N HIS A 68 13.15 -0.03 -10.78
CA HIS A 68 14.23 0.72 -10.11
C HIS A 68 15.20 1.42 -11.07
N ASP A 69 15.19 1.07 -12.34
CA ASP A 69 16.09 1.65 -13.33
C ASP A 69 15.57 2.96 -13.92
N LYS A 70 14.36 3.34 -13.59
CA LYS A 70 13.77 4.61 -14.01
C LYS A 70 14.14 5.71 -13.02
N PRO A 71 14.71 6.84 -13.50
CA PRO A 71 15.19 7.91 -12.62
C PRO A 71 14.14 8.52 -11.67
N GLN A 72 12.86 8.29 -11.96
CA GLN A 72 11.73 8.87 -11.21
C GLN A 72 10.97 7.84 -10.37
N SER A 73 11.34 6.57 -10.41
CA SER A 73 10.66 5.55 -9.61
C SER A 73 11.32 5.46 -8.23
N MET A 74 10.58 5.85 -7.22
CA MET A 74 10.87 5.47 -5.84
C MET A 74 10.46 4.01 -5.65
N CYS A 75 11.00 3.37 -4.60
CA CYS A 75 10.59 2.03 -4.23
C CYS A 75 9.06 1.91 -4.15
N PRO A 76 8.42 0.98 -4.86
CA PRO A 76 6.96 0.84 -4.89
C PRO A 76 6.37 0.59 -3.49
N ALA A 77 7.10 -0.05 -2.59
CA ALA A 77 6.68 -0.27 -1.21
C ALA A 77 6.29 1.02 -0.46
N PHE A 78 6.77 2.18 -0.92
CA PHE A 78 6.31 3.46 -0.43
C PHE A 78 4.80 3.67 -0.63
N GLY A 79 4.25 3.15 -1.72
CA GLY A 79 2.81 3.21 -1.99
C GLY A 79 1.98 2.46 -0.94
N SER A 80 2.32 1.20 -0.66
CA SER A 80 1.63 0.39 0.36
C SER A 80 1.84 0.97 1.77
N LEU A 81 3.05 1.42 2.09
CA LEU A 81 3.33 2.05 3.37
C LEU A 81 2.45 3.29 3.60
N ARG A 82 2.26 4.13 2.58
CA ARG A 82 1.36 5.29 2.67
C ARG A 82 -0.09 4.91 2.95
N VAL A 83 -0.57 3.82 2.39
CA VAL A 83 -1.93 3.30 2.68
C VAL A 83 -2.04 2.91 4.14
N GLY A 84 -1.13 2.07 4.64
CA GLY A 84 -1.13 1.65 6.04
C GLY A 84 -1.02 2.81 7.02
N LEU A 85 -0.11 3.75 6.78
CA LEU A 85 0.09 4.93 7.63
C LEU A 85 -1.08 5.94 7.58
N ARG A 86 -1.89 5.92 6.52
CA ARG A 86 -3.09 6.76 6.42
C ARG A 86 -4.24 6.22 7.28
N MET A 87 -4.32 4.93 7.48
CA MET A 87 -5.41 4.30 8.21
C MET A 87 -5.25 4.48 9.72
N ARG A 88 -6.32 4.94 10.35
CA ARG A 88 -6.39 5.04 11.81
C ARG A 88 -6.42 3.63 12.41
N ARG A 89 -5.81 3.47 13.57
CA ARG A 89 -5.78 2.20 14.31
C ARG A 89 -5.25 1.02 13.48
N VAL A 90 -4.33 1.31 12.56
CA VAL A 90 -3.59 0.30 11.80
C VAL A 90 -2.11 0.44 12.11
N ALA A 91 -1.52 -0.64 12.61
CA ALA A 91 -0.07 -0.74 12.72
C ALA A 91 0.53 -1.19 11.38
N THR A 92 1.66 -0.64 11.00
CA THR A 92 2.39 -1.03 9.80
C THR A 92 3.76 -1.55 10.19
N VAL A 93 4.05 -2.79 9.80
CA VAL A 93 5.29 -3.50 10.10
C VAL A 93 5.99 -3.82 8.79
N LEU A 94 7.26 -3.43 8.67
CA LEU A 94 8.09 -3.73 7.51
C LEU A 94 9.09 -4.84 7.85
N SER A 95 9.18 -5.83 6.99
CA SER A 95 10.26 -6.82 6.99
C SER A 95 11.15 -6.57 5.77
N GLY A 96 12.42 -6.23 6.01
CA GLY A 96 13.34 -5.86 4.93
C GLY A 96 14.69 -5.42 5.44
N SER A 97 15.51 -4.87 4.55
CA SER A 97 16.81 -4.28 4.93
C SER A 97 16.58 -2.99 5.71
N ALA A 98 17.41 -2.74 6.72
CA ALA A 98 17.35 -1.52 7.53
C ALA A 98 17.41 -0.24 6.69
N CYS A 99 18.25 -0.21 5.65
CA CYS A 99 18.34 0.93 4.73
C CYS A 99 17.03 1.20 3.96
N CYS A 100 16.31 0.13 3.55
CA CYS A 100 15.02 0.27 2.89
C CYS A 100 13.96 0.81 3.85
N VAL A 101 13.89 0.25 5.06
CA VAL A 101 12.96 0.69 6.10
C VAL A 101 13.21 2.15 6.48
N TYR A 102 14.47 2.53 6.68
CA TYR A 102 14.84 3.92 6.96
C TYR A 102 14.41 4.86 5.82
N GLY A 103 14.77 4.52 4.58
CA GLY A 103 14.43 5.35 3.42
C GLY A 103 12.92 5.51 3.23
N LEU A 104 12.15 4.42 3.35
CA LEU A 104 10.70 4.44 3.24
C LEU A 104 10.05 5.27 4.35
N THR A 105 10.53 5.13 5.58
CA THR A 105 10.03 5.87 6.75
C THR A 105 10.35 7.35 6.62
N PHE A 106 11.57 7.70 6.22
CA PHE A 106 11.99 9.07 6.00
C PHE A 106 11.12 9.76 4.95
N VAL A 107 10.91 9.11 3.80
CA VAL A 107 10.09 9.68 2.73
C VAL A 107 8.62 9.81 3.17
N SER A 108 8.07 8.81 3.87
CA SER A 108 6.71 8.88 4.41
C SER A 108 6.55 10.05 5.36
N HIS A 109 7.57 10.31 6.18
CA HIS A 109 7.61 11.42 7.11
C HIS A 109 7.64 12.78 6.40
N PHE A 110 8.47 12.88 5.37
CA PHE A 110 8.55 14.08 4.53
C PHE A 110 7.19 14.43 3.92
N TYR A 111 6.39 13.43 3.54
CA TYR A 111 5.01 13.63 3.05
C TYR A 111 3.94 13.73 4.16
N GLY A 112 4.36 13.95 5.41
CA GLY A 112 3.46 14.26 6.52
C GLY A 112 2.86 13.07 7.25
N ALA A 113 3.27 11.84 6.95
CA ALA A 113 2.88 10.68 7.74
C ALA A 113 3.68 10.66 9.05
N ARG A 114 3.00 10.89 10.19
CA ARG A 114 3.62 11.01 11.51
C ARG A 114 3.34 9.81 12.41
N ARG A 115 3.23 8.62 11.84
CA ARG A 115 2.99 7.38 12.57
C ARG A 115 4.24 6.53 12.60
N SER A 116 4.43 5.81 13.68
CA SER A 116 5.51 4.85 13.83
C SER A 116 5.38 3.72 12.82
N VAL A 117 6.51 3.24 12.34
CA VAL A 117 6.63 2.08 11.48
C VAL A 117 7.36 1.00 12.25
N GLY A 118 6.72 -0.14 12.42
CA GLY A 118 7.36 -1.32 12.99
C GLY A 118 8.39 -1.90 12.02
N TYR A 119 9.47 -2.41 12.55
CA TYR A 119 10.53 -3.03 11.77
C TYR A 119 10.97 -4.36 12.37
N VAL A 120 10.85 -5.44 11.59
CA VAL A 120 11.42 -6.74 11.95
C VAL A 120 12.74 -6.91 11.20
N PRO A 121 13.87 -6.82 11.91
CA PRO A 121 15.19 -6.99 11.32
C PRO A 121 15.45 -8.45 10.98
N PHE A 122 16.31 -8.67 9.99
CA PHE A 122 16.82 -9.99 9.65
C PHE A 122 18.34 -9.99 9.45
N ASN A 123 18.92 -11.16 9.52
CA ASN A 123 20.30 -11.44 9.12
C ASN A 123 20.32 -12.69 8.22
N SER A 124 21.52 -13.08 7.74
CA SER A 124 21.65 -14.25 6.86
C SER A 124 21.19 -15.54 7.52
N GLU A 125 21.40 -15.70 8.82
CA GLU A 125 20.97 -16.89 9.57
C GLU A 125 19.45 -16.99 9.62
N THR A 126 18.75 -15.91 10.01
CA THR A 126 17.28 -15.91 10.12
C THR A 126 16.60 -16.13 8.79
N LEU A 127 17.20 -15.68 7.67
CA LEU A 127 16.70 -15.95 6.32
C LEU A 127 16.87 -17.43 5.93
N VAL A 128 18.06 -17.99 6.14
CA VAL A 128 18.37 -19.38 5.71
C VAL A 128 17.63 -20.40 6.56
N THR A 129 17.48 -20.16 7.85
CA THR A 129 16.82 -21.07 8.79
C THR A 129 15.29 -20.95 8.80
N GLY A 130 14.71 -19.94 8.12
CA GLY A 130 13.29 -19.64 8.18
C GLY A 130 12.84 -18.92 9.46
N LYS A 131 13.78 -18.61 10.35
CA LYS A 131 13.52 -17.97 11.65
C LYS A 131 12.91 -16.56 11.50
N LEU A 132 13.16 -15.89 10.37
CA LEU A 132 12.53 -14.59 10.10
C LEU A 132 11.00 -14.65 10.13
N PHE A 133 10.40 -15.73 9.65
CA PHE A 133 8.94 -15.89 9.74
C PHE A 133 8.48 -15.99 11.20
N GLU A 134 9.23 -16.70 12.03
CA GLU A 134 8.92 -16.82 13.46
C GLU A 134 9.06 -15.47 14.16
N ASP A 135 10.11 -14.71 13.86
CA ASP A 135 10.34 -13.36 14.40
C ASP A 135 9.20 -12.40 14.00
N ILE A 136 8.73 -12.48 12.75
CA ILE A 136 7.56 -11.70 12.28
C ILE A 136 6.32 -12.11 13.05
N ARG A 137 6.02 -13.41 13.14
CA ARG A 137 4.85 -13.95 13.85
C ARG A 137 4.84 -13.50 15.31
N ASP A 138 5.96 -13.65 16.00
CA ASP A 138 6.08 -13.32 17.42
C ASP A 138 5.93 -11.81 17.64
N SER A 139 6.51 -10.98 16.75
CA SER A 139 6.35 -9.52 16.76
C SER A 139 4.89 -9.11 16.54
N VAL A 140 4.17 -9.78 15.64
CA VAL A 140 2.75 -9.50 15.41
C VAL A 140 1.90 -9.90 16.61
N HIS A 141 2.22 -11.02 17.27
CA HIS A 141 1.57 -11.43 18.52
C HIS A 141 1.77 -10.41 19.66
N GLU A 142 2.97 -9.89 19.79
CA GLU A 142 3.29 -8.87 20.80
C GLU A 142 2.56 -7.54 20.53
N LEU A 143 2.43 -7.18 19.24
CA LEU A 143 1.81 -5.92 18.82
C LEU A 143 0.26 -5.97 18.82
N ALA A 144 -0.35 -7.16 18.81
CA ALA A 144 -1.79 -7.34 18.65
C ALA A 144 -2.56 -6.95 19.92
N ASP A 145 -2.80 -5.65 20.06
CA ASP A 145 -3.59 -5.02 21.12
C ASP A 145 -4.86 -4.39 20.51
N PRO A 146 -6.06 -4.94 20.79
CA PRO A 146 -7.32 -4.45 20.24
C PRO A 146 -7.71 -3.05 20.77
N ASP A 147 -7.15 -2.61 21.89
CA ASP A 147 -7.37 -1.26 22.39
C ASP A 147 -6.64 -0.21 21.54
N LEU A 148 -5.56 -0.60 20.86
CA LEU A 148 -4.74 0.26 20.03
C LEU A 148 -5.01 0.09 18.55
N TYR A 149 -5.22 -1.15 18.06
CA TYR A 149 -5.24 -1.46 16.64
C TYR A 149 -6.48 -2.27 16.23
N ASP A 150 -7.03 -1.91 15.07
CA ASP A 150 -8.05 -2.69 14.37
C ASP A 150 -7.41 -3.71 13.41
N ALA A 151 -6.20 -3.40 12.93
CA ALA A 151 -5.43 -4.29 12.06
C ALA A 151 -3.91 -4.03 12.15
N ILE A 152 -3.14 -5.06 11.83
CA ILE A 152 -1.69 -5.00 11.63
C ILE A 152 -1.39 -5.38 10.17
N VAL A 153 -0.72 -4.48 9.46
CA VAL A 153 -0.24 -4.73 8.09
C VAL A 153 1.23 -5.11 8.16
N VAL A 154 1.55 -6.31 7.69
CA VAL A 154 2.93 -6.79 7.57
C VAL A 154 3.34 -6.78 6.11
N THR A 155 4.41 -6.07 5.78
CA THR A 155 4.90 -5.96 4.41
C THR A 155 6.29 -6.56 4.28
N ASN A 156 6.41 -7.64 3.51
CA ASN A 156 7.70 -8.10 3.04
C ASN A 156 8.22 -7.19 1.93
N LEU A 157 9.43 -6.69 2.11
CA LEU A 157 10.19 -5.99 1.07
C LEU A 157 10.97 -7.00 0.20
N CYS A 158 11.90 -6.50 -0.62
CA CYS A 158 12.60 -7.32 -1.62
C CYS A 158 13.23 -8.61 -1.08
N VAL A 159 14.02 -8.52 -0.01
CA VAL A 159 14.80 -9.68 0.47
C VAL A 159 13.92 -10.75 1.09
N PRO A 160 13.01 -10.45 2.04
CA PRO A 160 12.10 -11.46 2.58
C PRO A 160 11.22 -12.11 1.51
N THR A 161 10.72 -11.31 0.55
CA THR A 161 9.93 -11.85 -0.57
C THR A 161 10.76 -12.80 -1.43
N ALA A 162 11.98 -12.41 -1.81
CA ALA A 162 12.89 -13.25 -2.61
C ALA A 162 13.30 -14.54 -1.87
N SER A 163 13.37 -14.48 -0.53
CA SER A 163 13.67 -15.63 0.32
C SER A 163 12.43 -16.49 0.59
N GLY A 164 11.26 -16.13 0.09
CA GLY A 164 10.04 -16.91 0.23
C GLY A 164 9.43 -16.91 1.64
N VAL A 165 9.64 -15.87 2.43
CA VAL A 165 9.02 -15.74 3.77
C VAL A 165 7.50 -15.74 3.66
N PRO A 166 6.81 -16.75 4.23
CA PRO A 166 5.42 -17.04 3.84
C PRO A 166 4.40 -16.29 4.71
N LEU A 167 4.19 -14.99 4.50
CA LEU A 167 3.23 -14.18 5.29
C LEU A 167 1.80 -14.76 5.26
N ARG A 168 1.45 -15.54 4.23
CA ARG A 168 0.15 -16.24 4.15
C ARG A 168 -0.09 -17.28 5.25
N LEU A 169 0.95 -17.66 6.00
CA LEU A 169 0.85 -18.57 7.15
C LEU A 169 0.65 -17.83 8.48
N LEU A 170 0.66 -16.52 8.48
CA LEU A 170 0.21 -15.76 9.66
C LEU A 170 -1.27 -16.04 9.90
N PRO A 171 -1.71 -16.08 11.17
CA PRO A 171 -3.12 -16.12 11.49
C PRO A 171 -3.86 -14.92 10.89
N ASP A 172 -5.10 -15.13 10.46
CA ASP A 172 -5.92 -14.03 9.94
C ASP A 172 -6.23 -12.99 11.05
N GLU A 173 -6.32 -13.44 12.32
CA GLU A 173 -6.63 -12.61 13.48
C GLU A 173 -5.84 -13.06 14.70
N ILE A 174 -5.40 -12.10 15.51
CA ILE A 174 -4.76 -12.34 16.81
C ILE A 174 -5.38 -11.37 17.83
N ASN A 175 -5.91 -11.89 18.92
CA ASN A 175 -6.53 -11.11 19.99
C ASN A 175 -7.63 -10.12 19.52
N GLY A 176 -8.34 -10.42 18.43
CA GLY A 176 -9.33 -9.49 17.85
C GLY A 176 -8.74 -8.44 16.91
N VAL A 177 -7.43 -8.50 16.65
CA VAL A 177 -6.74 -7.62 15.69
C VAL A 177 -6.49 -8.39 14.39
N ARG A 178 -6.91 -7.83 13.27
CA ARG A 178 -6.75 -8.40 11.92
C ARG A 178 -5.31 -8.37 11.49
N ILE A 179 -4.84 -9.43 10.84
CA ILE A 179 -3.47 -9.52 10.33
C ILE A 179 -3.51 -9.56 8.80
N VAL A 180 -2.88 -8.59 8.16
CA VAL A 180 -2.82 -8.47 6.69
C VAL A 180 -1.37 -8.56 6.25
N GLY A 181 -0.97 -9.71 5.71
CA GLY A 181 0.37 -9.91 5.16
C GLY A 181 0.39 -9.63 3.65
N ILE A 182 1.36 -8.84 3.19
CA ILE A 182 1.56 -8.54 1.76
C ILE A 182 3.04 -8.61 1.38
N ASP A 183 3.27 -8.98 0.12
CA ASP A 183 4.59 -8.93 -0.50
C ASP A 183 4.65 -7.74 -1.47
N VAL A 184 5.58 -6.82 -1.23
CA VAL A 184 5.76 -5.62 -2.07
C VAL A 184 7.24 -5.47 -2.45
N PRO A 185 7.77 -6.41 -3.25
CA PRO A 185 9.15 -6.34 -3.70
C PRO A 185 9.31 -5.30 -4.81
N GLY A 186 10.38 -4.53 -4.75
CA GLY A 186 10.70 -3.54 -5.78
C GLY A 186 11.00 -4.14 -7.15
N PHE A 187 11.34 -5.42 -7.22
CA PHE A 187 11.58 -6.13 -8.48
C PHE A 187 10.29 -6.69 -9.11
N GLY A 188 9.17 -6.74 -8.38
CA GLY A 188 7.93 -7.37 -8.83
C GLY A 188 6.76 -6.40 -9.01
N ILE A 189 6.83 -5.20 -8.43
CA ILE A 189 5.76 -4.20 -8.48
C ILE A 189 6.30 -2.93 -9.13
N PRO A 190 5.75 -2.50 -10.30
CA PRO A 190 6.34 -1.44 -11.09
C PRO A 190 6.19 -0.04 -10.51
N THR A 191 5.07 0.25 -9.82
CA THR A 191 4.72 1.62 -9.41
C THR A 191 4.17 1.70 -7.98
N HIS A 192 4.17 2.92 -7.43
CA HIS A 192 3.53 3.20 -6.13
C HIS A 192 2.02 2.93 -6.14
N ALA A 193 1.36 3.21 -7.26
CA ALA A 193 -0.07 3.00 -7.38
C ALA A 193 -0.43 1.51 -7.32
N GLU A 194 0.35 0.66 -8.00
CA GLU A 194 0.17 -0.79 -7.92
C GLU A 194 0.49 -1.33 -6.52
N ALA A 195 1.48 -0.77 -5.82
CA ALA A 195 1.74 -1.14 -4.43
C ALA A 195 0.62 -0.70 -3.47
N LYS A 196 -0.03 0.44 -3.72
CA LYS A 196 -1.25 0.84 -3.00
C LYS A 196 -2.38 -0.15 -3.25
N ASP A 197 -2.55 -0.58 -4.50
CA ASP A 197 -3.56 -1.55 -4.91
C ASP A 197 -3.35 -2.92 -4.26
N VAL A 198 -2.11 -3.39 -4.14
CA VAL A 198 -1.79 -4.65 -3.44
C VAL A 198 -2.34 -4.63 -2.02
N LEU A 199 -2.09 -3.56 -1.26
CA LEU A 199 -2.60 -3.46 0.10
C LEU A 199 -4.11 -3.22 0.12
N ALA A 200 -4.64 -2.32 -0.71
CA ALA A 200 -6.07 -2.03 -0.77
C ALA A 200 -6.87 -3.28 -1.14
N GLY A 201 -6.41 -4.05 -2.12
CA GLY A 201 -7.02 -5.32 -2.52
C GLY A 201 -6.99 -6.36 -1.41
N ALA A 202 -5.85 -6.52 -0.71
CA ALA A 202 -5.75 -7.43 0.41
C ALA A 202 -6.72 -7.08 1.55
N MET A 203 -6.85 -5.79 1.87
CA MET A 203 -7.77 -5.31 2.91
C MET A 203 -9.23 -5.46 2.50
N LEU A 204 -9.58 -5.17 1.23
CA LEU A 204 -10.93 -5.37 0.70
C LEU A 204 -11.30 -6.87 0.68
N ASN A 205 -10.37 -7.74 0.29
CA ASN A 205 -10.57 -9.19 0.35
C ASN A 205 -10.88 -9.66 1.77
N TYR A 206 -10.11 -9.16 2.75
CA TYR A 206 -10.35 -9.48 4.15
C TYR A 206 -11.74 -8.98 4.59
N ALA A 207 -12.06 -7.71 4.35
CA ALA A 207 -13.33 -7.11 4.72
C ALA A 207 -14.53 -7.81 4.03
N ARG A 208 -14.40 -8.22 2.78
CA ARG A 208 -15.42 -9.00 2.07
C ARG A 208 -15.68 -10.35 2.74
N LYS A 209 -14.62 -11.06 3.13
CA LYS A 209 -14.76 -12.33 3.87
C LYS A 209 -15.44 -12.13 5.23
N GLU A 210 -15.15 -11.04 5.94
CA GLU A 210 -15.84 -10.72 7.19
C GLU A 210 -17.35 -10.48 6.97
N ILE A 211 -17.71 -9.73 5.91
CA ILE A 211 -19.12 -9.51 5.53
C ILE A 211 -19.81 -10.84 5.19
N GLU A 212 -19.15 -11.73 4.46
CA GLU A 212 -19.66 -13.05 4.10
C GLU A 212 -19.83 -13.97 5.31
N ALA A 213 -18.96 -13.82 6.32
CA ALA A 213 -18.99 -14.62 7.54
C ALA A 213 -20.09 -14.18 8.53
N GLY A 214 -20.56 -12.91 8.47
CA GLY A 214 -21.60 -12.44 9.37
C GLY A 214 -21.73 -10.92 9.48
N PRO A 215 -22.48 -10.44 10.46
CA PRO A 215 -22.70 -9.02 10.67
C PRO A 215 -21.39 -8.28 10.98
N VAL A 216 -21.15 -7.19 10.29
CA VAL A 216 -20.00 -6.31 10.51
C VAL A 216 -20.40 -5.00 11.19
N ALA A 217 -19.41 -4.27 11.71
CA ALA A 217 -19.65 -2.99 12.38
C ALA A 217 -20.28 -1.97 11.43
N ALA A 218 -21.26 -1.24 11.92
CA ALA A 218 -21.94 -0.19 11.15
C ALA A 218 -20.97 0.93 10.71
N PRO A 219 -21.26 1.60 9.58
CA PRO A 219 -20.47 2.74 9.12
C PRO A 219 -20.39 3.85 10.15
N LEU A 220 -19.24 4.53 10.20
CA LEU A 220 -19.12 5.77 10.96
C LEU A 220 -20.00 6.85 10.32
N GLY A 221 -20.88 7.47 11.10
CA GLY A 221 -21.81 8.48 10.59
C GLY A 221 -23.15 7.93 10.04
N GLY A 222 -23.36 6.61 10.14
CA GLY A 222 -24.60 5.95 9.71
C GLY A 222 -24.61 5.60 8.21
N LYS A 223 -25.68 4.95 7.78
CA LYS A 223 -25.92 4.62 6.36
C LYS A 223 -26.50 5.84 5.65
N SER A 224 -26.00 6.13 4.47
CA SER A 224 -26.55 7.19 3.62
C SER A 224 -27.97 6.84 3.17
N ASP A 225 -28.88 7.82 3.18
CA ASP A 225 -30.23 7.68 2.62
C ASP A 225 -30.23 7.69 1.07
N ARG A 226 -29.11 8.07 0.46
CA ARG A 226 -28.92 8.09 -0.99
C ARG A 226 -28.01 6.94 -1.42
N PRO A 227 -28.18 6.44 -2.65
CA PRO A 227 -27.24 5.50 -3.22
C PRO A 227 -25.83 6.10 -3.24
N THR A 228 -24.85 5.29 -2.89
CA THR A 228 -23.45 5.75 -2.76
C THR A 228 -22.59 5.28 -3.91
N VAL A 229 -21.63 6.12 -4.32
CA VAL A 229 -20.56 5.79 -5.27
C VAL A 229 -19.24 5.84 -4.53
N SER A 230 -18.56 4.71 -4.39
CA SER A 230 -17.20 4.67 -3.86
C SER A 230 -16.19 5.08 -4.92
N LEU A 231 -15.20 5.89 -4.54
CA LEU A 231 -14.12 6.30 -5.43
C LEU A 231 -12.92 5.41 -5.20
N LEU A 232 -12.44 4.74 -6.25
CA LEU A 232 -11.28 3.87 -6.18
C LEU A 232 -10.07 4.55 -6.79
N GLY A 233 -9.09 4.78 -5.95
CA GLY A 233 -7.81 5.40 -6.31
C GLY A 233 -7.71 6.87 -5.91
N GLU A 234 -6.47 7.34 -5.86
CA GLU A 234 -6.12 8.74 -5.70
C GLU A 234 -5.48 9.22 -7.00
N MET A 235 -5.96 10.30 -7.57
CA MET A 235 -5.38 10.89 -8.77
C MET A 235 -4.87 12.30 -8.45
N PHE A 236 -3.55 12.45 -8.48
CA PHE A 236 -2.95 13.78 -8.35
C PHE A 236 -3.03 14.53 -9.71
N PRO A 237 -3.43 15.78 -9.74
CA PRO A 237 -3.77 16.68 -8.63
C PRO A 237 -5.26 16.65 -8.22
N ALA A 238 -6.07 15.76 -8.75
CA ALA A 238 -7.51 15.72 -8.47
C ALA A 238 -7.79 15.25 -7.02
N ASP A 239 -8.65 15.99 -6.33
CA ASP A 239 -9.12 15.66 -4.99
C ASP A 239 -10.36 14.75 -5.09
N PRO A 240 -10.33 13.52 -4.55
CA PRO A 240 -11.49 12.62 -4.54
C PRO A 240 -12.73 13.23 -3.85
N VAL A 241 -12.53 14.11 -2.86
CA VAL A 241 -13.63 14.80 -2.18
C VAL A 241 -14.35 15.74 -3.16
N MET A 242 -13.60 16.48 -3.96
CA MET A 242 -14.16 17.37 -4.98
C MET A 242 -14.87 16.59 -6.08
N ILE A 243 -14.30 15.46 -6.51
CA ILE A 243 -14.94 14.55 -7.47
C ILE A 243 -16.25 14.02 -6.88
N GLY A 244 -16.24 13.60 -5.62
CA GLY A 244 -17.44 13.11 -4.94
C GLY A 244 -18.55 14.17 -4.81
N ALA A 245 -18.19 15.45 -4.71
CA ALA A 245 -19.16 16.55 -4.64
C ALA A 245 -20.02 16.68 -5.90
N MET A 246 -19.52 16.23 -7.07
CA MET A 246 -20.28 16.24 -8.33
C MET A 246 -21.45 15.24 -8.32
N LEU A 247 -21.46 14.27 -7.42
CA LEU A 247 -22.54 13.27 -7.30
C LEU A 247 -23.81 13.83 -6.63
N ALA A 248 -23.66 14.85 -5.80
CA ALA A 248 -24.78 15.38 -5.02
C ALA A 248 -25.95 15.94 -5.87
N PRO A 249 -25.72 16.69 -6.96
CA PRO A 249 -26.77 17.13 -7.87
C PRO A 249 -27.53 15.98 -8.54
N MET A 250 -26.86 14.84 -8.74
CA MET A 250 -27.46 13.64 -9.33
C MET A 250 -28.31 12.83 -8.32
N GLY A 251 -28.51 13.32 -7.09
CA GLY A 251 -29.21 12.58 -6.04
C GLY A 251 -28.39 11.44 -5.42
N LEU A 252 -27.10 11.35 -5.75
CA LEU A 252 -26.18 10.36 -5.23
C LEU A 252 -25.34 10.92 -4.08
N ALA A 253 -24.68 10.05 -3.34
CA ALA A 253 -23.74 10.42 -2.31
C ALA A 253 -22.35 9.83 -2.60
N ALA A 254 -21.30 10.59 -2.26
CA ALA A 254 -19.97 10.04 -2.26
C ALA A 254 -19.84 9.00 -1.14
N GLY A 255 -19.43 7.80 -1.52
CA GLY A 255 -19.02 6.75 -0.60
C GLY A 255 -17.56 6.95 -0.14
N PRO A 256 -17.01 5.97 0.57
CA PRO A 256 -15.61 6.00 0.95
C PRO A 256 -14.66 6.07 -0.25
N VAL A 257 -13.54 6.73 -0.05
CA VAL A 257 -12.43 6.71 -1.01
C VAL A 257 -11.49 5.57 -0.64
N VAL A 258 -11.25 4.67 -1.58
CA VAL A 258 -10.29 3.56 -1.40
C VAL A 258 -8.96 3.93 -2.04
N PRO A 259 -7.85 3.85 -1.32
CA PRO A 259 -7.64 3.36 0.06
C PRO A 259 -8.29 4.20 1.14
N THR A 260 -8.91 3.54 2.12
CA THR A 260 -9.71 4.15 3.17
C THR A 260 -8.86 4.73 4.32
N ARG A 261 -9.51 5.42 5.25
CA ARG A 261 -8.87 5.95 6.46
C ARG A 261 -9.14 5.13 7.72
N GLU A 262 -10.15 4.27 7.67
CA GLU A 262 -10.55 3.40 8.77
C GLU A 262 -11.01 2.05 8.24
N TRP A 263 -10.88 1.00 9.05
CA TRP A 263 -11.27 -0.34 8.62
C TRP A 263 -12.76 -0.44 8.25
N ARG A 264 -13.64 0.20 9.04
CA ARG A 264 -15.09 0.19 8.79
C ARG A 264 -15.51 0.80 7.46
N GLU A 265 -14.72 1.73 6.93
CA GLU A 265 -14.97 2.32 5.62
C GLU A 265 -14.85 1.30 4.49
N LEU A 266 -14.07 0.21 4.68
CA LEU A 266 -13.98 -0.88 3.72
C LEU A 266 -15.33 -1.60 3.57
N TYR A 267 -16.04 -1.82 4.66
CA TYR A 267 -17.39 -2.41 4.61
C TYR A 267 -18.37 -1.49 3.86
N SER A 268 -18.30 -0.20 4.16
CA SER A 268 -19.15 0.79 3.48
C SER A 268 -18.80 0.92 1.99
N ALA A 269 -17.52 0.78 1.64
CA ALA A 269 -17.07 0.76 0.25
C ALA A 269 -17.61 -0.46 -0.50
N LEU A 270 -17.61 -1.63 0.14
CA LEU A 270 -18.16 -2.87 -0.42
C LEU A 270 -19.70 -2.89 -0.46
N ASP A 271 -20.40 -2.06 0.33
CA ASP A 271 -21.87 -1.90 0.31
C ASP A 271 -22.34 -0.74 -0.61
N CYS A 272 -21.46 -0.17 -1.42
CA CYS A 272 -21.81 0.93 -2.34
C CYS A 272 -22.73 0.45 -3.49
N GLY A 273 -23.45 1.38 -4.12
CA GLY A 273 -24.25 1.11 -5.31
C GLY A 273 -23.41 1.00 -6.58
N ALA A 274 -22.26 1.69 -6.63
CA ALA A 274 -21.31 1.64 -7.73
C ALA A 274 -19.90 2.03 -7.26
N VAL A 275 -18.90 1.67 -8.06
CA VAL A 275 -17.49 2.07 -7.86
C VAL A 275 -17.03 2.87 -9.07
N ALA A 276 -16.51 4.06 -8.85
CA ALA A 276 -15.80 4.81 -9.86
C ALA A 276 -14.30 4.62 -9.69
N ALA A 277 -13.69 3.82 -10.55
CA ALA A 277 -12.25 3.58 -10.57
C ALA A 277 -11.56 4.73 -11.30
N ILE A 278 -11.20 5.77 -10.54
CA ILE A 278 -10.60 7.01 -11.08
C ILE A 278 -9.10 6.90 -11.37
N HIS A 279 -8.49 5.80 -10.99
CA HIS A 279 -7.07 5.54 -11.23
C HIS A 279 -6.86 4.18 -11.90
N PRO A 280 -6.11 4.08 -13.00
CA PRO A 280 -6.06 2.88 -13.85
C PRO A 280 -5.32 1.67 -13.23
N PHE A 281 -4.58 1.84 -12.13
CA PHE A 281 -3.69 0.79 -11.59
C PHE A 281 -4.27 -0.01 -10.42
N TYR A 282 -5.54 0.17 -10.08
CA TYR A 282 -6.19 -0.51 -8.94
C TYR A 282 -6.89 -1.81 -9.35
N THR A 283 -6.16 -2.73 -9.94
CA THR A 283 -6.73 -3.97 -10.50
C THR A 283 -7.08 -5.02 -9.42
N ALA A 284 -6.30 -5.11 -8.34
CA ALA A 284 -6.60 -6.04 -7.25
C ALA A 284 -7.86 -5.59 -6.48
N ALA A 285 -7.97 -4.31 -6.19
CA ALA A 285 -9.16 -3.74 -5.56
C ALA A 285 -10.41 -3.88 -6.44
N ILE A 286 -10.30 -3.68 -7.75
CA ILE A 286 -11.40 -3.88 -8.72
C ILE A 286 -11.95 -5.31 -8.62
N ARG A 287 -11.09 -6.33 -8.59
CA ARG A 287 -11.51 -7.73 -8.47
C ARG A 287 -12.36 -8.00 -7.22
N GLU A 288 -12.03 -7.35 -6.11
CA GLU A 288 -12.79 -7.51 -4.87
C GLU A 288 -14.17 -6.84 -4.94
N PHE A 289 -14.27 -5.69 -5.62
CA PHE A 289 -15.56 -5.07 -5.88
C PHE A 289 -16.41 -5.88 -6.87
N GLU A 290 -15.82 -6.44 -7.91
CA GLU A 290 -16.49 -7.35 -8.84
C GLU A 290 -17.00 -8.61 -8.11
N ALA A 291 -16.15 -9.20 -7.23
CA ALA A 291 -16.54 -10.33 -6.40
C ALA A 291 -17.69 -9.98 -5.43
N ALA A 292 -17.78 -8.73 -4.98
CA ALA A 292 -18.89 -8.21 -4.19
C ALA A 292 -20.13 -7.84 -5.04
N GLY A 293 -20.09 -8.05 -6.37
CA GLY A 293 -21.18 -7.73 -7.28
C GLY A 293 -21.43 -6.24 -7.50
N ARG A 294 -20.40 -5.40 -7.36
CA ARG A 294 -20.52 -3.95 -7.51
C ARG A 294 -20.22 -3.53 -8.96
N PRO A 295 -21.12 -2.78 -9.62
CA PRO A 295 -20.84 -2.22 -10.94
C PRO A 295 -19.70 -1.22 -10.87
N ILE A 296 -18.83 -1.23 -11.89
CA ILE A 296 -17.61 -0.42 -11.92
C ILE A 296 -17.60 0.47 -13.15
N LEU A 297 -17.35 1.76 -12.93
CA LEU A 297 -17.02 2.72 -13.97
C LEU A 297 -15.50 2.93 -13.98
N GLY A 298 -14.84 2.50 -15.05
CA GLY A 298 -13.38 2.53 -15.19
C GLY A 298 -12.83 3.82 -15.82
N SER A 299 -13.34 4.99 -15.41
CA SER A 299 -12.86 6.27 -15.94
C SER A 299 -12.79 7.36 -14.88
N ALA A 300 -12.09 8.44 -15.18
CA ALA A 300 -11.95 9.61 -14.31
C ALA A 300 -12.51 10.86 -14.97
N PRO A 301 -13.07 11.82 -14.20
CA PRO A 301 -13.57 13.07 -14.72
C PRO A 301 -12.41 14.02 -15.03
N VAL A 302 -11.91 13.99 -16.27
CA VAL A 302 -10.80 14.84 -16.72
C VAL A 302 -11.25 15.72 -17.89
N GLY A 303 -11.16 17.03 -17.72
CA GLY A 303 -11.64 18.00 -18.68
C GLY A 303 -13.18 18.00 -18.78
N TYR A 304 -13.74 18.87 -19.65
CA TYR A 304 -15.17 19.01 -19.78
C TYR A 304 -15.83 17.73 -20.32
N ASP A 305 -15.38 17.26 -21.47
CA ASP A 305 -15.98 16.08 -22.14
C ASP A 305 -15.80 14.80 -21.30
N GLY A 306 -14.62 14.63 -20.69
CA GLY A 306 -14.37 13.50 -19.80
C GLY A 306 -15.22 13.52 -18.55
N THR A 307 -15.48 14.69 -17.96
CA THR A 307 -16.37 14.84 -16.80
C THR A 307 -17.83 14.56 -17.19
N ALA A 308 -18.30 15.09 -18.31
CA ALA A 308 -19.64 14.82 -18.81
C ALA A 308 -19.86 13.32 -19.09
N ALA A 309 -18.90 12.68 -19.75
CA ALA A 309 -18.96 11.23 -20.02
C ALA A 309 -18.92 10.41 -18.72
N TRP A 310 -18.12 10.82 -17.72
CA TRP A 310 -18.03 10.16 -16.43
C TRP A 310 -19.37 10.27 -15.66
N MET A 311 -19.96 11.46 -15.62
CA MET A 311 -21.28 11.66 -14.99
C MET A 311 -22.37 10.86 -15.69
N ALA A 312 -22.39 10.85 -17.03
CA ALA A 312 -23.31 10.04 -17.82
C ALA A 312 -23.17 8.55 -17.51
N GLY A 313 -21.93 8.02 -17.47
CA GLY A 313 -21.69 6.63 -17.13
C GLY A 313 -22.15 6.24 -15.73
N ILE A 314 -22.01 7.13 -14.75
CA ILE A 314 -22.60 6.91 -13.42
C ILE A 314 -24.12 6.96 -13.49
N GLY A 315 -24.69 7.93 -14.21
CA GLY A 315 -26.13 8.03 -14.42
C GLY A 315 -26.73 6.75 -15.01
N ASP A 316 -26.09 6.18 -16.01
CA ASP A 316 -26.50 4.92 -16.64
C ASP A 316 -26.51 3.75 -15.65
N ILE A 317 -25.50 3.64 -14.78
CA ILE A 317 -25.44 2.59 -13.75
C ILE A 317 -26.64 2.69 -12.79
N PHE A 318 -27.06 3.90 -12.44
CA PHE A 318 -28.17 4.13 -11.51
C PHE A 318 -29.51 4.33 -12.20
N GLY A 319 -29.57 4.28 -13.53
CA GLY A 319 -30.82 4.49 -14.33
C GLY A 319 -31.38 5.89 -14.20
N LEU A 320 -30.50 6.90 -14.05
CA LEU A 320 -30.94 8.30 -13.95
C LEU A 320 -31.33 8.87 -15.30
N ALA A 321 -32.33 9.77 -15.31
CA ALA A 321 -32.72 10.47 -16.52
C ALA A 321 -31.64 11.51 -16.92
N ALA A 322 -31.55 11.82 -18.22
CA ALA A 322 -30.51 12.71 -18.74
C ALA A 322 -30.55 14.13 -18.13
N ASP A 323 -31.70 14.61 -17.74
CA ASP A 323 -31.89 15.90 -17.06
C ASP A 323 -31.44 15.91 -15.60
N GLN A 324 -31.24 14.74 -15.00
CA GLN A 324 -30.65 14.58 -13.65
C GLN A 324 -29.13 14.53 -13.69
N VAL A 325 -28.53 14.30 -14.85
CA VAL A 325 -27.12 14.16 -15.07
C VAL A 325 -26.50 15.44 -15.66
N ALA A 326 -27.30 16.28 -16.30
CA ALA A 326 -26.87 17.46 -17.07
C ALA A 326 -26.43 18.66 -16.20
#